data_96319097610626a07e86b54c23f6145e
#
_entry.id   96319097610626a07e86b54c23f6145e
#
_cell.length_a   1.000
_cell.length_b   1.000
_cell.length_c   1.000
_cell.angle_alpha   90.00
_cell.angle_beta   90.00
_cell.angle_gamma   90.00
#
_symmetry.space_group_name_H-M   'P 1'
#
loop_
_entity.id
_entity.type
_entity.pdbx_description
1 polymer ?
#
loop_
_entity_poly.entity_id
_entity_poly.type
_entity_poly.pdbx_seq_one_letter_code
_entity_poly.pdbx_strand_id
1 'polypeptide(L)'
;MKKSLHICLVFLLMMIYTHTGIAQATHPEPKTLEIGAKAPDFNLLGVDGKMYNLNSFNNSAVLVIIFSCNHCPTAQAYEDRIISLTNDYKSKGVAVVVISPNSVKALNLAELGYTDMGDSYEEMKLRAADKGFPFPYLFDGEQQKTALAYGPAATPHCFVFDKNRILCYCGRVDGAEKPGTGKGEDIRNAINSVLAGTAVKVPVTKVFGCSVKWSWKDEYTAKLYQQWAELPVTLEDIDVQGIKDLVKNPSSGKLRLINIWATWCGPCVTEFPDLVIIDRMYRGRPFEFITISADKQARKADVLNFLKKQQASNKNYIFNKEDVYQMIEAVDPEWQGALPYTLVVEPGGKIIYKKQDMINPANMKKLIVEDKSIGRYY
;
A
#
# COMPACT_ATOMS: atom_id res chain seq x y z
N MET A 1 -53.56 -14.10 70.40
CA MET A 1 -52.78 -13.11 69.67
C MET A 1 -51.67 -13.84 68.92
N LYS A 2 -51.90 -14.16 67.63
CA LYS A 2 -50.94 -14.88 66.78
C LYS A 2 -50.28 -13.87 65.82
N LYS A 3 -48.95 -13.69 65.92
CA LYS A 3 -48.19 -12.88 64.96
C LYS A 3 -47.79 -13.77 63.77
N SER A 4 -48.25 -13.42 62.60
CA SER A 4 -47.92 -14.03 61.33
C SER A 4 -46.60 -13.46 60.80
N LEU A 5 -45.61 -14.34 60.60
CA LEU A 5 -44.30 -14.00 60.08
C LEU A 5 -44.33 -14.22 58.53
N HIS A 6 -44.32 -13.13 57.77
CA HIS A 6 -44.21 -13.21 56.31
C HIS A 6 -42.72 -13.27 55.90
N ILE A 7 -42.30 -14.42 55.41
CA ILE A 7 -41.00 -14.60 54.82
C ILE A 7 -41.08 -14.17 53.34
N CYS A 8 -40.45 -13.03 52.99
CA CYS A 8 -40.22 -12.62 51.60
C CYS A 8 -39.06 -13.40 51.01
N LEU A 9 -39.37 -14.32 50.11
CA LEU A 9 -38.37 -15.05 49.31
C LEU A 9 -37.95 -14.16 48.15
N VAL A 10 -36.78 -13.53 48.20
CA VAL A 10 -36.19 -12.78 47.10
C VAL A 10 -35.46 -13.77 46.20
N PHE A 11 -36.05 -14.07 45.06
CA PHE A 11 -35.36 -14.82 43.98
C PHE A 11 -34.33 -13.91 43.31
N LEU A 12 -33.05 -14.06 43.67
CA LEU A 12 -31.93 -13.42 42.97
C LEU A 12 -31.67 -14.20 41.66
N LEU A 13 -32.22 -13.76 40.52
CA LEU A 13 -31.88 -14.27 39.21
C LEU A 13 -30.49 -13.75 38.86
N MET A 14 -29.45 -14.55 39.10
CA MET A 14 -28.13 -14.33 38.50
C MET A 14 -28.22 -14.64 37.01
N MET A 15 -28.35 -13.61 36.17
CA MET A 15 -28.06 -13.71 34.74
C MET A 15 -26.56 -13.93 34.57
N ILE A 16 -26.18 -15.17 34.36
CA ILE A 16 -24.84 -15.50 33.90
C ILE A 16 -24.74 -15.06 32.42
N TYR A 17 -24.24 -13.85 32.20
CA TYR A 17 -23.79 -13.45 30.86
C TYR A 17 -22.56 -14.30 30.55
N THR A 18 -22.74 -15.41 29.85
CA THR A 18 -21.65 -16.10 29.18
C THR A 18 -21.17 -15.19 28.04
N HIS A 19 -20.15 -14.39 28.33
CA HIS A 19 -19.36 -13.79 27.27
C HIS A 19 -18.67 -14.96 26.53
N THR A 20 -19.29 -15.43 25.48
CA THR A 20 -18.57 -16.21 24.45
C THR A 20 -17.62 -15.24 23.78
N GLY A 21 -16.49 -15.01 24.39
CA GLY A 21 -15.34 -14.43 23.73
C GLY A 21 -15.03 -15.33 22.54
N ILE A 22 -15.31 -14.88 21.32
CA ILE A 22 -14.80 -15.50 20.12
C ILE A 22 -13.28 -15.42 20.29
N ALA A 23 -12.65 -16.53 20.67
CA ALA A 23 -11.21 -16.65 20.70
C ALA A 23 -10.75 -16.36 19.29
N GLN A 24 -10.19 -15.18 19.06
CA GLN A 24 -9.56 -14.82 17.81
C GLN A 24 -8.46 -15.86 17.60
N ALA A 25 -8.53 -16.64 16.54
CA ALA A 25 -7.54 -17.66 16.23
C ALA A 25 -6.17 -16.94 16.19
N THR A 26 -5.36 -17.15 17.21
CA THR A 26 -4.01 -16.61 17.27
C THR A 26 -3.16 -17.45 16.33
N HIS A 27 -3.00 -17.00 15.09
CA HIS A 27 -2.01 -17.58 14.20
C HIS A 27 -0.63 -17.27 14.76
N PRO A 28 0.18 -18.28 15.13
CA PRO A 28 1.54 -18.03 15.61
C PRO A 28 2.34 -17.37 14.48
N GLU A 29 3.09 -16.33 14.81
CA GLU A 29 4.00 -15.72 13.84
C GLU A 29 5.04 -16.75 13.40
N PRO A 30 5.35 -16.86 12.08
CA PRO A 30 6.31 -17.82 11.59
C PRO A 30 7.69 -17.58 12.22
N LYS A 31 8.32 -18.67 12.67
CA LYS A 31 9.65 -18.61 13.26
C LYS A 31 10.68 -18.35 12.16
N THR A 32 11.51 -17.34 12.33
CA THR A 32 12.62 -17.05 11.42
C THR A 32 13.62 -18.22 11.38
N LEU A 33 14.09 -18.57 10.18
CA LEU A 33 15.05 -19.63 9.95
C LEU A 33 16.35 -19.37 10.73
N GLU A 34 16.86 -20.38 11.42
CA GLU A 34 18.05 -20.28 12.27
C GLU A 34 19.34 -20.47 11.47
N ILE A 35 20.44 -19.85 11.92
CA ILE A 35 21.78 -20.05 11.34
C ILE A 35 22.14 -21.54 11.35
N GLY A 36 22.70 -22.04 10.26
CA GLY A 36 23.01 -23.44 10.04
C GLY A 36 21.86 -24.27 9.45
N ALA A 37 20.66 -23.72 9.35
CA ALA A 37 19.55 -24.40 8.70
C ALA A 37 19.76 -24.49 7.17
N LYS A 38 19.21 -25.55 6.57
CA LYS A 38 19.19 -25.69 5.12
C LYS A 38 18.08 -24.82 4.51
N ALA A 39 18.34 -24.22 3.36
CA ALA A 39 17.35 -23.41 2.64
C ALA A 39 16.11 -24.27 2.31
N PRO A 40 14.91 -23.89 2.74
CA PRO A 40 13.67 -24.49 2.27
C PRO A 40 13.52 -24.31 0.75
N ASP A 41 13.05 -25.32 0.05
CA ASP A 41 12.78 -25.22 -1.38
C ASP A 41 11.53 -24.36 -1.65
N PHE A 42 11.48 -23.80 -2.84
CA PHE A 42 10.35 -23.02 -3.34
C PHE A 42 10.14 -23.31 -4.84
N ASN A 43 8.97 -22.93 -5.34
CA ASN A 43 8.66 -22.96 -6.77
C ASN A 43 7.73 -21.80 -7.07
N LEU A 44 8.32 -20.65 -7.44
CA LEU A 44 7.64 -19.37 -7.52
C LEU A 44 7.73 -18.76 -8.91
N LEU A 45 6.68 -18.03 -9.28
CA LEU A 45 6.60 -17.27 -10.53
C LEU A 45 7.36 -15.94 -10.39
N GLY A 46 8.31 -15.70 -11.27
CA GLY A 46 9.01 -14.42 -11.41
C GLY A 46 8.21 -13.43 -12.26
N VAL A 47 8.45 -12.13 -12.03
CA VAL A 47 7.84 -11.05 -12.83
C VAL A 47 8.19 -11.11 -14.31
N ASP A 48 9.23 -11.86 -14.69
CA ASP A 48 9.63 -12.15 -16.05
C ASP A 48 8.84 -13.33 -16.68
N GLY A 49 7.87 -13.89 -15.98
CA GLY A 49 7.03 -15.00 -16.41
C GLY A 49 7.67 -16.38 -16.29
N LYS A 50 8.87 -16.50 -15.70
CA LYS A 50 9.57 -17.77 -15.50
C LYS A 50 9.31 -18.34 -14.11
N MET A 51 9.37 -19.67 -14.00
CA MET A 51 9.35 -20.36 -12.71
C MET A 51 10.76 -20.51 -12.15
N TYR A 52 10.91 -20.26 -10.86
CA TYR A 52 12.18 -20.32 -10.13
C TYR A 52 12.04 -21.23 -8.90
N ASN A 53 13.06 -22.05 -8.66
CA ASN A 53 13.25 -22.89 -7.48
C ASN A 53 14.71 -22.87 -7.03
N LEU A 54 15.07 -23.57 -5.95
CA LEU A 54 16.46 -23.60 -5.47
C LEU A 54 17.42 -24.13 -6.54
N ASN A 55 17.00 -25.09 -7.38
CA ASN A 55 17.85 -25.63 -8.44
C ASN A 55 18.17 -24.60 -9.53
N SER A 56 17.35 -23.56 -9.71
CA SER A 56 17.64 -22.46 -10.62
C SER A 56 18.94 -21.72 -10.28
N PHE A 57 19.44 -21.88 -9.05
CA PHE A 57 20.62 -21.21 -8.51
C PHE A 57 21.77 -22.16 -8.17
N ASN A 58 21.73 -23.41 -8.59
CA ASN A 58 22.72 -24.46 -8.21
C ASN A 58 24.18 -24.09 -8.55
N ASN A 59 24.37 -23.28 -9.60
CA ASN A 59 25.73 -22.88 -10.03
C ASN A 59 26.30 -21.71 -9.20
N SER A 60 25.55 -21.13 -8.27
CA SER A 60 26.03 -20.04 -7.44
C SER A 60 26.77 -20.54 -6.20
N ALA A 61 27.94 -19.94 -5.93
CA ALA A 61 28.71 -20.20 -4.73
C ALA A 61 28.03 -19.66 -3.46
N VAL A 62 27.27 -18.57 -3.61
CA VAL A 62 26.47 -17.95 -2.57
C VAL A 62 25.09 -17.67 -3.13
N LEU A 63 24.04 -18.00 -2.36
CA LEU A 63 22.66 -17.62 -2.66
C LEU A 63 22.18 -16.62 -1.62
N VAL A 64 21.69 -15.49 -2.09
CA VAL A 64 21.06 -14.44 -1.27
C VAL A 64 19.58 -14.42 -1.57
N ILE A 65 18.75 -14.65 -0.56
CA ILE A 65 17.30 -14.52 -0.64
C ILE A 65 16.90 -13.30 0.18
N ILE A 66 16.17 -12.37 -0.43
CA ILE A 66 15.69 -11.14 0.24
C ILE A 66 14.17 -11.10 0.15
N PHE A 67 13.48 -11.18 1.29
CA PHE A 67 12.06 -10.89 1.33
C PHE A 67 11.87 -9.38 1.32
N SER A 68 11.21 -8.86 0.29
CA SER A 68 10.97 -7.44 0.06
C SER A 68 9.60 -7.24 -0.61
N CYS A 69 9.15 -5.99 -0.73
CA CYS A 69 7.86 -5.70 -1.34
C CYS A 69 7.83 -4.27 -1.90
N ASN A 70 6.82 -3.95 -2.71
CA ASN A 70 6.71 -2.63 -3.33
C ASN A 70 6.21 -1.56 -2.37
N HIS A 71 5.19 -1.88 -1.53
CA HIS A 71 4.49 -0.87 -0.74
C HIS A 71 5.31 -0.32 0.43
N CYS A 72 6.25 -1.11 0.96
CA CYS A 72 7.01 -0.74 2.15
C CYS A 72 8.01 0.38 1.86
N PRO A 73 7.91 1.56 2.49
CA PRO A 73 8.86 2.65 2.29
C PRO A 73 10.30 2.25 2.62
N THR A 74 10.50 1.48 3.69
CA THR A 74 11.81 0.94 4.05
C THR A 74 12.36 0.03 2.95
N ALA A 75 11.54 -0.88 2.39
CA ALA A 75 11.96 -1.73 1.28
C ALA A 75 12.36 -0.90 0.05
N GLN A 76 11.57 0.12 -0.30
CA GLN A 76 11.90 1.06 -1.38
C GLN A 76 13.22 1.79 -1.14
N ALA A 77 13.53 2.19 0.09
CA ALA A 77 14.78 2.85 0.43
C ALA A 77 16.02 1.96 0.22
N TYR A 78 15.85 0.65 0.19
CA TYR A 78 16.93 -0.31 -0.03
C TYR A 78 17.07 -0.81 -1.47
N GLU A 79 16.14 -0.51 -2.37
CA GLU A 79 16.14 -1.02 -3.75
C GLU A 79 17.46 -0.76 -4.48
N ASP A 80 17.94 0.49 -4.48
CA ASP A 80 19.18 0.86 -5.17
C ASP A 80 20.41 0.14 -4.59
N ARG A 81 20.42 -0.17 -3.29
CA ARG A 81 21.48 -0.94 -2.63
C ARG A 81 21.43 -2.41 -3.03
N ILE A 82 20.24 -3.00 -3.16
CA ILE A 82 20.04 -4.38 -3.62
C ILE A 82 20.42 -4.51 -5.10
N ILE A 83 20.08 -3.51 -5.92
CA ILE A 83 20.49 -3.41 -7.33
C ILE A 83 22.02 -3.37 -7.43
N SER A 84 22.67 -2.43 -6.71
CA SER A 84 24.13 -2.33 -6.67
C SER A 84 24.80 -3.61 -6.17
N LEU A 85 24.29 -4.18 -5.06
CA LEU A 85 24.76 -5.45 -4.52
C LEU A 85 24.74 -6.55 -5.60
N THR A 86 23.63 -6.69 -6.31
CA THR A 86 23.46 -7.72 -7.34
C THR A 86 24.49 -7.55 -8.45
N ASN A 87 24.65 -6.33 -8.95
CA ASN A 87 25.60 -6.02 -10.03
C ASN A 87 27.06 -6.27 -9.61
N ASP A 88 27.43 -5.87 -8.38
CA ASP A 88 28.82 -5.99 -7.86
C ASP A 88 29.25 -7.44 -7.61
N TYR A 89 28.29 -8.34 -7.36
CA TYR A 89 28.58 -9.72 -6.98
C TYR A 89 28.23 -10.77 -8.04
N LYS A 90 27.50 -10.41 -9.09
CA LYS A 90 27.11 -11.33 -10.17
C LYS A 90 28.30 -12.08 -10.77
N SER A 91 29.40 -11.40 -11.09
CA SER A 91 30.61 -12.02 -11.65
C SER A 91 31.42 -12.84 -10.65
N LYS A 92 31.07 -12.76 -9.34
CA LYS A 92 31.73 -13.50 -8.25
C LYS A 92 31.00 -14.78 -7.86
N GLY A 93 30.02 -15.21 -8.66
CA GLY A 93 29.25 -16.43 -8.41
C GLY A 93 28.19 -16.28 -7.30
N VAL A 94 27.72 -15.07 -7.04
CA VAL A 94 26.61 -14.82 -6.10
C VAL A 94 25.32 -14.65 -6.88
N ALA A 95 24.29 -15.40 -6.51
CA ALA A 95 22.93 -15.19 -6.98
C ALA A 95 22.12 -14.41 -5.93
N VAL A 96 21.41 -13.38 -6.36
CA VAL A 96 20.46 -12.63 -5.55
C VAL A 96 19.07 -12.89 -6.10
N VAL A 97 18.12 -13.23 -5.24
CA VAL A 97 16.70 -13.37 -5.56
C VAL A 97 15.87 -12.60 -4.53
N VAL A 98 14.88 -11.87 -5.01
CA VAL A 98 13.96 -11.12 -4.16
C VAL A 98 12.59 -11.77 -4.22
N ILE A 99 11.94 -11.95 -3.07
CA ILE A 99 10.64 -12.59 -2.94
C ILE A 99 9.67 -11.63 -2.26
N SER A 100 8.52 -11.37 -2.88
CA SER A 100 7.42 -10.66 -2.23
C SER A 100 6.63 -11.64 -1.35
N PRO A 101 6.64 -11.45 -0.01
CA PRO A 101 6.00 -12.37 0.91
C PRO A 101 4.54 -12.02 1.19
N ASN A 102 4.01 -10.92 0.63
CA ASN A 102 2.76 -10.34 1.10
C ASN A 102 1.53 -10.93 0.40
N SER A 103 0.49 -11.22 1.20
CA SER A 103 -0.87 -11.39 0.69
C SER A 103 -1.41 -10.04 0.24
N VAL A 104 -1.89 -9.98 -1.00
CA VAL A 104 -2.52 -8.77 -1.55
C VAL A 104 -3.81 -8.42 -0.79
N LYS A 105 -4.56 -9.44 -0.34
CA LYS A 105 -5.81 -9.27 0.40
C LYS A 105 -5.60 -8.73 1.82
N ALA A 106 -4.45 -9.00 2.41
CA ALA A 106 -4.12 -8.52 3.75
C ALA A 106 -3.50 -7.12 3.76
N LEU A 107 -3.19 -6.55 2.59
CA LEU A 107 -2.70 -5.19 2.43
C LEU A 107 -3.87 -4.23 2.26
N ASN A 108 -4.12 -3.38 3.24
CA ASN A 108 -5.20 -2.40 3.15
C ASN A 108 -4.72 -1.07 2.52
N LEU A 109 -5.68 -0.34 1.92
CA LEU A 109 -5.37 0.91 1.20
C LEU A 109 -4.80 2.00 2.11
N ALA A 110 -5.12 2.03 3.41
CA ALA A 110 -4.58 3.03 4.33
C ALA A 110 -3.07 2.86 4.56
N GLU A 111 -2.52 1.65 4.37
CA GLU A 111 -1.09 1.38 4.49
C GLU A 111 -0.30 1.86 3.26
N LEU A 112 -1.01 2.18 2.16
CA LEU A 112 -0.41 2.65 0.91
C LEU A 112 -0.20 4.18 0.86
N GLY A 113 -0.50 4.90 1.93
CA GLY A 113 -0.42 6.37 1.96
C GLY A 113 0.98 6.97 1.76
N TYR A 114 2.03 6.15 1.74
CA TYR A 114 3.43 6.56 1.53
C TYR A 114 4.03 6.00 0.24
N THR A 115 3.21 5.40 -0.62
CA THR A 115 3.63 4.74 -1.85
C THR A 115 2.62 4.98 -2.97
N ASP A 116 3.02 4.68 -4.19
CA ASP A 116 2.20 4.71 -5.39
C ASP A 116 1.75 3.32 -5.84
N MET A 117 2.27 2.25 -5.22
CA MET A 117 2.02 0.86 -5.62
C MET A 117 1.72 -0.04 -4.44
N GLY A 118 0.86 -1.02 -4.67
CA GLY A 118 0.69 -2.20 -3.81
C GLY A 118 1.62 -3.34 -4.20
N ASP A 119 1.30 -4.54 -3.73
CA ASP A 119 2.13 -5.74 -3.90
C ASP A 119 1.48 -6.80 -4.81
N SER A 120 0.54 -6.42 -5.67
CA SER A 120 0.00 -7.34 -6.66
C SER A 120 1.07 -7.76 -7.67
N TYR A 121 0.92 -8.93 -8.27
CA TYR A 121 1.86 -9.42 -9.28
C TYR A 121 2.05 -8.44 -10.44
N GLU A 122 0.98 -7.78 -10.88
CA GLU A 122 1.06 -6.77 -11.95
C GLU A 122 1.83 -5.51 -11.48
N GLU A 123 1.62 -5.04 -10.26
CA GLU A 123 2.37 -3.91 -9.71
C GLU A 123 3.85 -4.27 -9.49
N MET A 124 4.17 -5.52 -9.11
CA MET A 124 5.56 -6.01 -9.06
C MET A 124 6.25 -5.95 -10.42
N LYS A 125 5.55 -6.31 -11.52
CA LYS A 125 6.08 -6.19 -12.90
C LYS A 125 6.38 -4.73 -13.25
N LEU A 126 5.45 -3.82 -12.93
CA LEU A 126 5.64 -2.39 -13.15
C LEU A 126 6.85 -1.86 -12.36
N ARG A 127 6.96 -2.23 -11.09
CA ARG A 127 8.09 -1.80 -10.24
C ARG A 127 9.41 -2.32 -10.74
N ALA A 128 9.48 -3.60 -11.10
CA ALA A 128 10.70 -4.21 -11.63
C ALA A 128 11.16 -3.55 -12.93
N ALA A 129 10.22 -3.18 -13.82
CA ALA A 129 10.51 -2.47 -15.06
C ALA A 129 10.97 -1.03 -14.81
N ASP A 130 10.26 -0.28 -13.95
CA ASP A 130 10.60 1.13 -13.61
C ASP A 130 12.00 1.24 -12.98
N LYS A 131 12.36 0.31 -12.11
CA LYS A 131 13.67 0.29 -11.41
C LYS A 131 14.77 -0.48 -12.12
N GLY A 132 14.45 -1.24 -13.17
CA GLY A 132 15.42 -2.07 -13.88
C GLY A 132 16.04 -3.14 -13.00
N PHE A 133 15.26 -3.90 -12.24
CA PHE A 133 15.77 -4.91 -11.31
C PHE A 133 16.65 -5.96 -12.03
N PRO A 134 17.93 -6.14 -11.64
CA PRO A 134 18.84 -7.10 -12.26
C PRO A 134 18.73 -8.51 -11.68
N PHE A 135 17.78 -8.78 -10.81
CA PHE A 135 17.55 -10.03 -10.10
C PHE A 135 16.14 -10.58 -10.37
N PRO A 136 15.91 -11.88 -10.24
CA PRO A 136 14.57 -12.46 -10.21
C PRO A 136 13.76 -11.87 -9.05
N TYR A 137 12.57 -11.32 -9.36
CA TYR A 137 11.61 -10.84 -8.37
C TYR A 137 10.40 -11.76 -8.39
N LEU A 138 10.19 -12.51 -7.31
CA LEU A 138 9.30 -13.65 -7.24
C LEU A 138 8.08 -13.34 -6.37
N PHE A 139 6.94 -13.89 -6.76
CA PHE A 139 5.66 -13.71 -6.06
C PHE A 139 5.30 -14.98 -5.28
N ASP A 140 5.25 -14.92 -3.94
CA ASP A 140 4.87 -16.07 -3.09
C ASP A 140 3.34 -16.30 -3.06
N GLY A 141 2.57 -15.30 -3.46
CA GLY A 141 1.11 -15.38 -3.57
C GLY A 141 0.39 -15.46 -2.23
N GLU A 142 -0.91 -15.77 -2.28
CA GLU A 142 -1.77 -15.77 -1.11
C GLU A 142 -1.48 -16.93 -0.12
N GLN A 143 -0.88 -18.02 -0.59
CA GLN A 143 -0.55 -19.16 0.26
C GLN A 143 0.72 -18.95 1.08
N GLN A 144 1.60 -18.05 0.66
CA GLN A 144 2.81 -17.63 1.37
C GLN A 144 3.69 -18.79 1.87
N LYS A 145 3.71 -19.92 1.14
CA LYS A 145 4.42 -21.14 1.57
C LYS A 145 5.91 -20.91 1.79
N THR A 146 6.53 -20.11 0.92
CA THR A 146 7.95 -19.81 1.03
C THR A 146 8.19 -18.88 2.21
N ALA A 147 7.41 -17.82 2.35
CA ALA A 147 7.52 -16.90 3.49
C ALA A 147 7.27 -17.62 4.82
N LEU A 148 6.30 -18.52 4.90
CA LEU A 148 6.05 -19.33 6.09
C LEU A 148 7.23 -20.23 6.46
N ALA A 149 7.94 -20.79 5.46
CA ALA A 149 9.08 -21.68 5.69
C ALA A 149 10.35 -20.92 6.12
N TYR A 150 10.55 -19.68 5.65
CA TYR A 150 11.71 -18.85 5.99
C TYR A 150 11.49 -17.96 7.22
N GLY A 151 10.24 -17.60 7.51
CA GLY A 151 9.83 -16.74 8.62
C GLY A 151 10.43 -15.32 8.59
N PRO A 152 10.27 -14.54 7.49
CA PRO A 152 10.73 -13.16 7.48
C PRO A 152 9.96 -12.34 8.51
N ALA A 153 10.67 -11.60 9.37
CA ALA A 153 10.06 -10.78 10.43
C ALA A 153 9.55 -9.44 9.90
N ALA A 154 10.16 -8.92 8.82
CA ALA A 154 9.79 -7.66 8.17
C ALA A 154 10.23 -7.66 6.70
N THR A 155 9.95 -6.57 5.99
CA THR A 155 10.50 -6.31 4.65
C THR A 155 11.31 -5.01 4.68
N PRO A 156 12.62 -5.01 4.25
CA PRO A 156 13.36 -6.16 3.74
C PRO A 156 13.96 -7.06 4.83
N HIS A 157 14.05 -8.39 4.58
CA HIS A 157 14.74 -9.36 5.42
C HIS A 157 15.63 -10.26 4.56
N CYS A 158 16.92 -10.36 4.86
CA CYS A 158 17.93 -11.03 4.06
C CYS A 158 18.36 -12.36 4.67
N PHE A 159 18.59 -13.35 3.81
CA PHE A 159 19.13 -14.66 4.15
C PHE A 159 20.26 -14.98 3.19
N VAL A 160 21.49 -15.22 3.70
CA VAL A 160 22.68 -15.56 2.90
C VAL A 160 23.06 -17.00 3.14
N PHE A 161 23.10 -17.79 2.07
CA PHE A 161 23.40 -19.22 2.09
C PHE A 161 24.72 -19.49 1.37
N ASP A 162 25.46 -20.48 1.88
CA ASP A 162 26.65 -21.01 1.22
C ASP A 162 26.30 -21.88 -0.01
N LYS A 163 27.30 -22.48 -0.63
CA LYS A 163 27.17 -23.41 -1.78
C LYS A 163 26.32 -24.66 -1.47
N ASN A 164 26.31 -25.09 -0.22
CA ASN A 164 25.51 -26.23 0.26
C ASN A 164 24.09 -25.83 0.66
N ARG A 165 23.75 -24.53 0.49
CA ARG A 165 22.46 -23.95 0.91
C ARG A 165 22.27 -23.99 2.43
N ILE A 166 23.35 -23.85 3.18
CA ILE A 166 23.33 -23.69 4.64
C ILE A 166 23.31 -22.19 4.97
N LEU A 167 22.40 -21.76 5.84
CA LEU A 167 22.22 -20.36 6.23
C LEU A 167 23.41 -19.86 7.06
N CYS A 168 24.11 -18.84 6.55
CA CYS A 168 25.27 -18.23 7.18
C CYS A 168 24.97 -16.83 7.76
N TYR A 169 23.97 -16.15 7.23
CA TYR A 169 23.55 -14.83 7.71
C TYR A 169 22.04 -14.67 7.59
N CYS A 170 21.43 -14.05 8.61
CA CYS A 170 20.04 -13.69 8.64
C CYS A 170 19.88 -12.28 9.25
N GLY A 171 19.27 -11.34 8.52
CA GLY A 171 19.13 -9.99 9.05
C GLY A 171 18.81 -8.91 8.01
N ARG A 172 19.22 -7.69 8.32
CA ARG A 172 19.00 -6.50 7.50
C ARG A 172 20.02 -6.39 6.34
N VAL A 173 19.75 -5.51 5.39
CA VAL A 173 20.69 -5.14 4.32
C VAL A 173 21.87 -4.35 4.89
N ASP A 174 21.58 -3.31 5.67
CA ASP A 174 22.50 -2.52 6.49
C ASP A 174 21.76 -1.74 7.59
N GLY A 175 22.48 -0.93 8.37
CA GLY A 175 21.92 -0.14 9.47
C GLY A 175 21.35 1.21 9.07
N ALA A 176 21.38 1.60 7.80
CA ALA A 176 20.96 2.91 7.33
C ALA A 176 19.57 2.85 6.65
N GLU A 177 18.51 3.34 7.31
CA GLU A 177 17.15 3.27 6.77
C GLU A 177 16.90 4.26 5.63
N LYS A 178 17.59 5.41 5.61
CA LYS A 178 17.34 6.48 4.63
C LYS A 178 17.91 6.14 3.25
N PRO A 179 17.21 6.47 2.16
CA PRO A 179 17.75 6.34 0.81
C PRO A 179 19.10 7.06 0.66
N GLY A 180 20.02 6.44 -0.08
CA GLY A 180 21.34 7.02 -0.39
C GLY A 180 22.33 7.12 0.77
N THR A 181 22.01 6.60 1.97
CA THR A 181 22.89 6.74 3.16
C THR A 181 23.70 5.50 3.51
N GLY A 182 23.36 4.32 3.01
CA GLY A 182 24.09 3.06 3.23
C GLY A 182 24.49 2.42 1.92
N LYS A 183 25.34 1.40 2.01
CA LYS A 183 25.86 0.62 0.86
C LYS A 183 25.60 -0.87 0.97
N GLY A 184 24.79 -1.32 1.95
CA GLY A 184 24.52 -2.73 2.20
C GLY A 184 25.66 -3.41 2.95
N GLU A 185 26.26 -2.74 3.94
CA GLU A 185 27.44 -3.18 4.63
C GLU A 185 27.27 -4.54 5.32
N ASP A 186 26.17 -4.75 6.04
CA ASP A 186 25.97 -6.00 6.79
C ASP A 186 25.88 -7.21 5.85
N ILE A 187 25.06 -7.10 4.81
CA ILE A 187 24.91 -8.20 3.83
C ILE A 187 26.17 -8.42 3.00
N ARG A 188 26.90 -7.36 2.61
CA ARG A 188 28.19 -7.45 1.88
C ARG A 188 29.24 -8.14 2.72
N ASN A 189 29.35 -7.81 4.00
CA ASN A 189 30.28 -8.47 4.92
C ASN A 189 29.97 -9.97 5.04
N ALA A 190 28.70 -10.32 5.14
CA ALA A 190 28.28 -11.73 5.18
C ALA A 190 28.65 -12.46 3.88
N ILE A 191 28.32 -11.90 2.70
CA ILE A 191 28.66 -12.49 1.40
C ILE A 191 30.19 -12.68 1.26
N ASN A 192 30.98 -11.65 1.62
CA ASN A 192 32.45 -11.73 1.52
C ASN A 192 33.02 -12.81 2.43
N SER A 193 32.50 -12.97 3.66
CA SER A 193 32.93 -14.05 4.56
C SER A 193 32.61 -15.43 3.97
N VAL A 194 31.40 -15.63 3.42
CA VAL A 194 31.00 -16.90 2.80
C VAL A 194 31.85 -17.22 1.57
N LEU A 195 32.11 -16.24 0.70
CA LEU A 195 32.98 -16.39 -0.47
C LEU A 195 34.44 -16.75 -0.08
N ALA A 196 34.93 -16.19 1.02
CA ALA A 196 36.24 -16.49 1.57
C ALA A 196 36.31 -17.83 2.34
N GLY A 197 35.19 -18.54 2.49
CA GLY A 197 35.10 -19.77 3.30
C GLY A 197 35.32 -19.56 4.79
N THR A 198 35.10 -18.33 5.30
CA THR A 198 35.25 -17.97 6.71
C THR A 198 33.89 -17.79 7.37
N ALA A 199 33.81 -17.94 8.69
CA ALA A 199 32.62 -17.71 9.45
C ALA A 199 32.20 -16.22 9.36
N VAL A 200 30.87 -15.98 9.25
CA VAL A 200 30.33 -14.62 9.29
C VAL A 200 30.46 -14.08 10.70
N LYS A 201 31.17 -12.96 10.85
CA LYS A 201 31.47 -12.37 12.18
C LYS A 201 30.22 -11.96 12.95
N VAL A 202 29.21 -11.44 12.27
CA VAL A 202 27.90 -11.07 12.83
C VAL A 202 26.83 -11.78 12.02
N PRO A 203 26.48 -13.05 12.37
CA PRO A 203 25.60 -13.88 11.56
C PRO A 203 24.13 -13.47 11.66
N VAL A 204 23.75 -12.73 12.70
CA VAL A 204 22.36 -12.25 12.89
C VAL A 204 22.36 -10.76 13.20
N THR A 205 21.53 -10.00 12.51
CA THR A 205 21.30 -8.59 12.78
C THR A 205 19.82 -8.30 12.97
N LYS A 206 19.50 -7.27 13.75
CA LYS A 206 18.11 -6.85 13.97
C LYS A 206 17.51 -6.32 12.66
N VAL A 207 16.39 -6.90 12.25
CA VAL A 207 15.61 -6.47 11.08
C VAL A 207 14.69 -5.32 11.48
N PHE A 208 14.49 -4.38 10.57
CA PHE A 208 13.48 -3.33 10.66
C PHE A 208 12.83 -3.12 9.29
N GLY A 209 11.61 -2.57 9.28
CA GLY A 209 10.80 -2.40 8.09
C GLY A 209 9.33 -2.66 8.36
N CYS A 210 8.53 -2.76 7.30
CA CYS A 210 7.11 -3.06 7.42
C CYS A 210 6.89 -4.54 7.76
N SER A 211 5.90 -4.82 8.62
CA SER A 211 5.50 -6.19 8.93
C SER A 211 4.98 -6.91 7.68
N VAL A 212 5.27 -8.19 7.55
CA VAL A 212 4.72 -9.05 6.49
C VAL A 212 3.18 -9.07 6.58
N LYS A 213 2.54 -8.94 5.42
CA LYS A 213 1.08 -9.00 5.29
C LYS A 213 0.65 -10.46 5.15
N TRP A 214 0.55 -11.14 6.29
CA TRP A 214 0.12 -12.53 6.34
C TRP A 214 -1.35 -12.67 5.93
N SER A 215 -1.69 -13.72 5.18
CA SER A 215 -3.03 -13.92 4.62
C SER A 215 -4.14 -13.97 5.68
N TRP A 216 -3.86 -14.44 6.90
CA TRP A 216 -4.84 -14.43 8.00
C TRP A 216 -5.17 -13.03 8.55
N LYS A 217 -4.49 -11.98 8.07
CA LYS A 217 -4.82 -10.58 8.41
C LYS A 217 -5.84 -9.96 7.45
N ASP A 218 -6.34 -10.72 6.46
CA ASP A 218 -7.35 -10.26 5.50
C ASP A 218 -8.69 -9.89 6.16
N GLU A 219 -9.07 -10.57 7.26
CA GLU A 219 -10.24 -10.22 8.07
C GLU A 219 -10.17 -8.78 8.62
N TYR A 220 -8.98 -8.33 9.03
CA TYR A 220 -8.77 -6.96 9.48
C TYR A 220 -8.99 -5.96 8.33
N THR A 221 -8.47 -6.27 7.15
CA THR A 221 -8.66 -5.46 5.94
C THR A 221 -10.13 -5.42 5.54
N ALA A 222 -10.83 -6.56 5.56
CA ALA A 222 -12.26 -6.63 5.28
C ALA A 222 -13.09 -5.77 6.27
N LYS A 223 -12.76 -5.83 7.56
CA LYS A 223 -13.42 -5.00 8.59
C LYS A 223 -13.19 -3.50 8.34
N LEU A 224 -12.01 -3.09 7.96
CA LEU A 224 -11.71 -1.69 7.61
C LEU A 224 -12.54 -1.24 6.40
N TYR A 225 -12.66 -2.07 5.38
CA TYR A 225 -13.47 -1.75 4.19
C TYR A 225 -14.96 -1.66 4.53
N GLN A 226 -15.45 -2.52 5.44
CA GLN A 226 -16.82 -2.40 5.97
C GLN A 226 -17.02 -1.07 6.70
N GLN A 227 -16.10 -0.67 7.56
CA GLN A 227 -16.15 0.63 8.24
C GLN A 227 -16.16 1.80 7.25
N TRP A 228 -15.40 1.72 6.16
CA TRP A 228 -15.43 2.74 5.10
C TRP A 228 -16.75 2.75 4.33
N ALA A 229 -17.38 1.59 4.14
CA ALA A 229 -18.69 1.52 3.50
C ALA A 229 -19.82 2.17 4.33
N GLU A 230 -19.64 2.22 5.65
CA GLU A 230 -20.57 2.82 6.60
C GLU A 230 -20.36 4.34 6.76
N LEU A 231 -19.28 4.91 6.21
CA LEU A 231 -19.04 6.36 6.29
C LEU A 231 -20.13 7.13 5.57
N PRO A 232 -20.57 8.28 6.13
CA PRO A 232 -21.61 9.10 5.51
C PRO A 232 -21.13 9.65 4.15
N VAL A 233 -22.01 9.57 3.16
CA VAL A 233 -21.83 10.17 1.84
C VAL A 233 -22.77 11.36 1.72
N THR A 234 -22.20 12.56 1.56
CA THR A 234 -22.93 13.82 1.45
C THR A 234 -22.78 14.43 0.06
N LEU A 235 -23.70 15.29 -0.31
CA LEU A 235 -23.64 16.10 -1.53
C LEU A 235 -24.14 17.50 -1.19
N GLU A 236 -23.26 18.47 -1.28
CA GLU A 236 -23.53 19.87 -0.96
C GLU A 236 -23.63 20.71 -2.23
N ASP A 237 -24.34 21.84 -2.14
CA ASP A 237 -24.38 22.81 -3.22
C ASP A 237 -23.12 23.66 -3.22
N ILE A 238 -22.60 23.96 -4.41
CA ILE A 238 -21.47 24.86 -4.57
C ILE A 238 -21.77 25.92 -5.65
N ASP A 239 -21.39 27.16 -5.39
CA ASP A 239 -21.47 28.25 -6.34
C ASP A 239 -20.10 28.60 -6.96
N VAL A 240 -20.10 29.61 -7.81
CA VAL A 240 -18.90 30.11 -8.50
C VAL A 240 -17.79 30.50 -7.51
N GLN A 241 -18.16 31.17 -6.39
CA GLN A 241 -17.17 31.60 -5.42
C GLN A 241 -16.58 30.42 -4.65
N GLY A 242 -17.42 29.47 -4.26
CA GLY A 242 -16.97 28.23 -3.62
C GLY A 242 -15.99 27.45 -4.49
N ILE A 243 -16.25 27.32 -5.79
CA ILE A 243 -15.33 26.68 -6.74
C ILE A 243 -13.98 27.41 -6.80
N LYS A 244 -13.99 28.75 -6.93
CA LYS A 244 -12.77 29.56 -6.93
C LYS A 244 -11.97 29.40 -5.65
N ASP A 245 -12.63 29.28 -4.49
CA ASP A 245 -11.98 29.06 -3.20
C ASP A 245 -11.39 27.65 -3.08
N LEU A 246 -12.04 26.64 -3.67
CA LEU A 246 -11.46 25.31 -3.77
C LEU A 246 -10.18 25.30 -4.61
N VAL A 247 -10.20 25.93 -5.80
CA VAL A 247 -9.05 25.99 -6.72
C VAL A 247 -7.92 26.86 -6.14
N LYS A 248 -8.23 27.97 -5.48
CA LYS A 248 -7.21 28.82 -4.83
C LYS A 248 -6.53 28.14 -3.65
N ASN A 249 -7.18 27.20 -3.01
CA ASN A 249 -6.62 26.42 -1.88
C ASN A 249 -5.81 27.29 -0.86
N PRO A 250 -6.37 28.39 -0.32
CA PRO A 250 -5.57 29.40 0.35
C PRO A 250 -5.06 28.98 1.73
N SER A 251 -5.72 28.02 2.39
CA SER A 251 -5.48 27.77 3.82
C SER A 251 -5.64 26.32 4.26
N SER A 252 -5.93 25.36 3.38
CA SER A 252 -6.19 23.96 3.80
C SER A 252 -4.93 23.22 4.25
N GLY A 253 -3.74 23.65 3.82
CA GLY A 253 -2.48 22.93 4.04
C GLY A 253 -2.43 21.55 3.36
N LYS A 254 -3.41 21.22 2.49
CA LYS A 254 -3.54 19.92 1.85
C LYS A 254 -3.38 20.02 0.34
N LEU A 255 -2.77 18.99 -0.24
CA LEU A 255 -2.83 18.74 -1.67
C LEU A 255 -4.27 18.35 -2.03
N ARG A 256 -4.86 19.02 -3.01
CA ARG A 256 -6.23 18.77 -3.47
C ARG A 256 -6.26 18.08 -4.81
N LEU A 257 -6.96 16.95 -4.89
CA LEU A 257 -7.42 16.35 -6.14
C LEU A 257 -8.86 16.78 -6.35
N ILE A 258 -9.13 17.58 -7.39
CA ILE A 258 -10.46 18.08 -7.74
C ILE A 258 -10.87 17.42 -9.06
N ASN A 259 -11.99 16.70 -9.07
CA ASN A 259 -12.53 16.06 -10.25
C ASN A 259 -13.91 16.64 -10.59
N ILE A 260 -14.08 17.10 -11.83
CA ILE A 260 -15.34 17.59 -12.38
C ILE A 260 -15.94 16.48 -13.23
N TRP A 261 -17.16 16.09 -12.93
CA TRP A 261 -17.80 14.90 -13.49
C TRP A 261 -19.31 15.07 -13.64
N ALA A 262 -19.98 14.08 -14.25
CA ALA A 262 -21.44 14.02 -14.27
C ALA A 262 -21.92 12.57 -14.39
N THR A 263 -23.17 12.31 -13.94
CA THR A 263 -23.78 10.96 -14.01
C THR A 263 -23.99 10.46 -15.42
N TRP A 264 -24.15 11.35 -16.39
CA TRP A 264 -24.33 11.05 -17.82
C TRP A 264 -23.01 10.92 -18.60
N CYS A 265 -21.87 11.21 -17.95
CA CYS A 265 -20.54 11.12 -18.56
C CYS A 265 -19.98 9.71 -18.39
N GLY A 266 -20.00 8.90 -19.43
CA GLY A 266 -19.51 7.51 -19.41
C GLY A 266 -18.08 7.35 -18.91
N PRO A 267 -17.08 8.07 -19.46
CA PRO A 267 -15.70 8.03 -18.96
C PRO A 267 -15.57 8.42 -17.47
N CYS A 268 -16.35 9.43 -17.02
CA CYS A 268 -16.36 9.84 -15.61
C CYS A 268 -16.79 8.69 -14.68
N VAL A 269 -17.88 8.00 -15.06
CA VAL A 269 -18.41 6.85 -14.30
C VAL A 269 -17.39 5.70 -14.27
N THR A 270 -16.66 5.52 -15.36
CA THR A 270 -15.64 4.46 -15.47
C THR A 270 -14.43 4.72 -14.55
N GLU A 271 -13.93 5.95 -14.46
CA GLU A 271 -12.75 6.28 -13.61
C GLU A 271 -13.08 6.46 -12.12
N PHE A 272 -14.35 6.69 -11.79
CA PHE A 272 -14.74 7.08 -10.42
C PHE A 272 -14.29 6.09 -9.33
N PRO A 273 -14.36 4.75 -9.50
CA PRO A 273 -13.83 3.80 -8.53
C PRO A 273 -12.33 3.99 -8.23
N ASP A 274 -11.52 4.31 -9.24
CA ASP A 274 -10.08 4.55 -9.06
C ASP A 274 -9.81 5.83 -8.24
N LEU A 275 -10.62 6.86 -8.45
CA LEU A 275 -10.55 8.10 -7.66
C LEU A 275 -10.90 7.85 -6.19
N VAL A 276 -11.90 7.01 -5.91
CA VAL A 276 -12.23 6.59 -4.53
C VAL A 276 -11.09 5.76 -3.91
N ILE A 277 -10.43 4.91 -4.68
CA ILE A 277 -9.24 4.17 -4.20
C ILE A 277 -8.12 5.14 -3.84
N ILE A 278 -7.83 6.13 -4.68
CA ILE A 278 -6.83 7.17 -4.42
C ILE A 278 -7.15 7.95 -3.14
N ASP A 279 -8.42 8.36 -2.96
CA ASP A 279 -8.84 9.00 -1.71
C ASP A 279 -8.57 8.11 -0.48
N ARG A 280 -8.93 6.83 -0.54
CA ARG A 280 -8.72 5.89 0.57
C ARG A 280 -7.25 5.65 0.88
N MET A 281 -6.38 5.67 -0.12
CA MET A 281 -4.92 5.56 0.07
C MET A 281 -4.36 6.77 0.82
N TYR A 282 -4.76 7.97 0.43
CA TYR A 282 -4.10 9.20 0.89
C TYR A 282 -4.89 10.02 1.92
N ARG A 283 -6.15 9.65 2.27
CA ARG A 283 -6.98 10.42 3.22
C ARG A 283 -6.38 10.60 4.62
N GLY A 284 -5.45 9.75 5.01
CA GLY A 284 -4.66 9.88 6.25
C GLY A 284 -3.46 10.82 6.15
N ARG A 285 -3.23 11.41 4.96
CA ARG A 285 -2.12 12.33 4.67
C ARG A 285 -2.65 13.75 4.52
N PRO A 286 -1.77 14.77 4.39
CA PRO A 286 -2.19 16.12 4.01
C PRO A 286 -2.78 16.19 2.59
N PHE A 287 -3.81 15.40 2.34
CA PHE A 287 -4.48 15.21 1.06
C PHE A 287 -5.99 15.34 1.23
N GLU A 288 -6.69 15.83 0.22
CA GLU A 288 -8.15 15.77 0.12
C GLU A 288 -8.60 15.56 -1.32
N PHE A 289 -9.56 14.67 -1.48
CA PHE A 289 -10.27 14.45 -2.73
C PHE A 289 -11.61 15.20 -2.71
N ILE A 290 -11.89 15.93 -3.79
CA ILE A 290 -13.11 16.74 -3.95
C ILE A 290 -13.72 16.43 -5.30
N THR A 291 -15.03 16.18 -5.33
CA THR A 291 -15.78 16.05 -6.59
C THR A 291 -16.76 17.20 -6.76
N ILE A 292 -16.93 17.66 -8.00
CA ILE A 292 -17.93 18.65 -8.37
C ILE A 292 -18.76 18.09 -9.53
N SER A 293 -20.04 17.82 -9.28
CA SER A 293 -20.96 17.36 -10.32
C SER A 293 -21.44 18.52 -11.18
N ALA A 294 -21.36 18.35 -12.50
CA ALA A 294 -21.93 19.22 -13.52
C ALA A 294 -23.38 18.85 -13.87
N ASP A 295 -24.00 17.91 -13.14
CA ASP A 295 -25.40 17.59 -13.34
C ASP A 295 -26.30 18.79 -12.94
N LYS A 296 -27.45 18.89 -13.58
CA LYS A 296 -28.48 19.88 -13.22
C LYS A 296 -29.00 19.60 -11.80
N GLN A 297 -29.35 20.64 -11.06
CA GLN A 297 -29.89 20.55 -9.70
C GLN A 297 -31.08 19.58 -9.56
N ALA A 298 -31.93 19.48 -10.60
CA ALA A 298 -33.02 18.52 -10.62
C ALA A 298 -32.57 17.05 -10.53
N ARG A 299 -31.30 16.76 -10.82
CA ARG A 299 -30.69 15.42 -10.73
C ARG A 299 -29.91 15.17 -9.42
N LYS A 300 -29.99 16.08 -8.46
CA LYS A 300 -29.23 15.97 -7.18
C LYS A 300 -29.43 14.63 -6.48
N ALA A 301 -30.63 14.08 -6.49
CA ALA A 301 -30.93 12.77 -5.90
C ALA A 301 -30.20 11.63 -6.64
N ASP A 302 -30.14 11.66 -7.96
CA ASP A 302 -29.45 10.65 -8.78
C ASP A 302 -27.92 10.70 -8.54
N VAL A 303 -27.37 11.92 -8.48
CA VAL A 303 -25.96 12.16 -8.15
C VAL A 303 -25.61 11.58 -6.78
N LEU A 304 -26.43 11.89 -5.75
CA LEU A 304 -26.21 11.35 -4.41
C LEU A 304 -26.32 9.83 -4.37
N ASN A 305 -27.27 9.24 -5.10
CA ASN A 305 -27.41 7.78 -5.19
C ASN A 305 -26.19 7.13 -5.86
N PHE A 306 -25.66 7.75 -6.91
CA PHE A 306 -24.40 7.29 -7.53
C PHE A 306 -23.23 7.34 -6.53
N LEU A 307 -23.02 8.47 -5.85
CA LEU A 307 -21.96 8.65 -4.86
C LEU A 307 -22.05 7.60 -3.73
N LYS A 308 -23.25 7.31 -3.25
CA LYS A 308 -23.50 6.27 -2.25
C LYS A 308 -23.11 4.87 -2.77
N LYS A 309 -23.45 4.54 -4.00
CA LYS A 309 -23.04 3.26 -4.64
C LYS A 309 -21.52 3.15 -4.76
N GLN A 310 -20.83 4.26 -5.02
CA GLN A 310 -19.38 4.32 -5.06
C GLN A 310 -18.71 4.41 -3.67
N GLN A 311 -19.51 4.53 -2.60
CA GLN A 311 -19.01 4.77 -1.23
C GLN A 311 -18.07 5.98 -1.16
N ALA A 312 -18.39 7.04 -1.90
CA ALA A 312 -17.61 8.26 -2.04
C ALA A 312 -17.78 9.18 -0.81
N SER A 313 -17.13 8.81 0.29
CA SER A 313 -17.20 9.56 1.57
C SER A 313 -16.25 10.76 1.64
N ASN A 314 -15.68 11.16 0.51
CA ASN A 314 -14.95 12.42 0.31
C ASN A 314 -15.91 13.62 0.25
N LYS A 315 -15.39 14.83 0.04
CA LYS A 315 -16.17 16.03 -0.19
C LYS A 315 -16.79 16.00 -1.59
N ASN A 316 -18.12 16.05 -1.67
CA ASN A 316 -18.84 16.03 -2.94
C ASN A 316 -19.76 17.25 -3.05
N TYR A 317 -19.68 17.91 -4.19
CA TYR A 317 -20.48 19.09 -4.51
C TYR A 317 -21.27 18.91 -5.79
N ILE A 318 -22.39 19.62 -5.90
CA ILE A 318 -23.12 19.81 -7.14
C ILE A 318 -23.23 21.31 -7.44
N PHE A 319 -22.94 21.71 -8.67
CA PHE A 319 -23.00 23.11 -9.08
C PHE A 319 -24.44 23.63 -9.04
N ASN A 320 -24.65 24.79 -8.40
CA ASN A 320 -25.97 25.29 -8.08
C ASN A 320 -26.54 26.34 -9.05
N LYS A 321 -25.88 26.56 -10.21
CA LYS A 321 -26.34 27.47 -11.27
C LYS A 321 -26.70 26.73 -12.53
N GLU A 322 -27.62 27.31 -13.32
CA GLU A 322 -28.03 26.77 -14.61
C GLU A 322 -26.96 26.94 -15.70
N ASP A 323 -26.19 28.01 -15.62
CA ASP A 323 -25.15 28.35 -16.60
C ASP A 323 -23.84 27.61 -16.26
N VAL A 324 -23.59 26.52 -16.95
CA VAL A 324 -22.38 25.69 -16.79
C VAL A 324 -21.09 26.42 -17.18
N TYR A 325 -21.16 27.44 -18.03
CA TYR A 325 -19.98 28.22 -18.42
C TYR A 325 -19.35 28.95 -17.21
N GLN A 326 -20.18 29.38 -16.26
CA GLN A 326 -19.68 29.97 -15.02
C GLN A 326 -18.87 28.97 -14.18
N MET A 327 -19.22 27.70 -14.19
CA MET A 327 -18.43 26.65 -13.55
C MET A 327 -17.09 26.43 -14.27
N ILE A 328 -17.12 26.37 -15.60
CA ILE A 328 -15.91 26.20 -16.44
C ILE A 328 -14.90 27.30 -16.14
N GLU A 329 -15.32 28.57 -16.21
CA GLU A 329 -14.47 29.71 -15.91
C GLU A 329 -13.97 29.74 -14.46
N ALA A 330 -14.77 29.27 -13.50
CA ALA A 330 -14.38 29.23 -12.11
C ALA A 330 -13.35 28.15 -11.79
N VAL A 331 -13.40 27.03 -12.51
CA VAL A 331 -12.47 25.90 -12.38
C VAL A 331 -11.14 26.20 -13.08
N ASP A 332 -11.19 26.48 -14.37
CA ASP A 332 -10.04 26.81 -15.22
C ASP A 332 -10.53 27.51 -16.48
N PRO A 333 -10.16 28.79 -16.73
CA PRO A 333 -10.57 29.53 -17.94
C PRO A 333 -10.09 28.90 -19.25
N GLU A 334 -9.06 28.03 -19.21
CA GLU A 334 -8.54 27.32 -20.39
C GLU A 334 -9.31 26.01 -20.68
N TRP A 335 -10.14 25.55 -19.74
CA TRP A 335 -10.88 24.31 -19.91
C TRP A 335 -12.00 24.44 -20.94
N GLN A 336 -12.08 23.50 -21.87
CA GLN A 336 -13.07 23.51 -22.98
C GLN A 336 -14.44 22.91 -22.59
N GLY A 337 -14.65 22.57 -21.30
CA GLY A 337 -15.92 22.04 -20.78
C GLY A 337 -16.16 20.55 -20.99
N ALA A 338 -15.23 19.80 -21.61
CA ALA A 338 -15.39 18.35 -21.74
C ALA A 338 -15.05 17.62 -20.44
N LEU A 339 -15.81 16.57 -20.14
CA LEU A 339 -15.72 15.75 -18.93
C LEU A 339 -15.11 14.36 -19.21
N PRO A 340 -14.39 13.77 -18.25
CA PRO A 340 -14.03 14.32 -16.94
C PRO A 340 -12.95 15.42 -17.05
N TYR A 341 -12.89 16.28 -16.05
CA TYR A 341 -11.79 17.24 -15.90
C TYR A 341 -11.18 17.17 -14.50
N THR A 342 -9.88 16.95 -14.42
CA THR A 342 -9.19 16.72 -13.16
C THR A 342 -8.08 17.73 -12.95
N LEU A 343 -8.03 18.32 -11.73
CA LEU A 343 -6.99 19.21 -11.25
C LEU A 343 -6.28 18.61 -10.04
N VAL A 344 -4.97 18.86 -9.91
CA VAL A 344 -4.25 18.72 -8.64
C VAL A 344 -3.69 20.08 -8.25
N VAL A 345 -4.03 20.53 -7.04
CA VAL A 345 -3.75 21.89 -6.55
C VAL A 345 -2.97 21.82 -5.25
N GLU A 346 -1.75 22.37 -5.24
CA GLU A 346 -0.94 22.52 -4.03
C GLU A 346 -1.57 23.51 -3.04
N PRO A 347 -1.21 23.43 -1.73
CA PRO A 347 -1.50 24.51 -0.79
C PRO A 347 -1.02 25.87 -1.35
N GLY A 348 -1.92 26.88 -1.33
CA GLY A 348 -1.65 28.19 -1.91
C GLY A 348 -2.08 28.36 -3.39
N GLY A 349 -2.67 27.33 -4.00
CA GLY A 349 -3.40 27.42 -5.29
C GLY A 349 -2.56 27.17 -6.54
N LYS A 350 -1.33 26.67 -6.41
CA LYS A 350 -0.56 26.28 -7.59
C LYS A 350 -1.13 24.97 -8.17
N ILE A 351 -1.60 25.02 -9.41
CA ILE A 351 -2.06 23.83 -10.15
C ILE A 351 -0.80 23.13 -10.69
N ILE A 352 -0.59 21.88 -10.28
CA ILE A 352 0.54 21.04 -10.71
C ILE A 352 0.13 19.97 -11.72
N TYR A 353 -1.17 19.75 -11.88
CA TYR A 353 -1.73 18.85 -12.87
C TYR A 353 -3.10 19.32 -13.32
N LYS A 354 -3.37 19.26 -14.60
CA LYS A 354 -4.71 19.43 -15.19
C LYS A 354 -4.87 18.52 -16.39
N LYS A 355 -6.02 17.87 -16.49
CA LYS A 355 -6.33 16.99 -17.61
C LYS A 355 -7.82 16.96 -17.89
N GLN A 356 -8.15 17.17 -19.16
CA GLN A 356 -9.44 16.88 -19.75
C GLN A 356 -9.36 15.49 -20.38
N ASP A 357 -9.89 14.49 -19.76
CA ASP A 357 -9.94 13.07 -20.09
C ASP A 357 -9.73 12.24 -18.79
N MET A 358 -9.97 10.94 -18.87
CA MET A 358 -9.72 10.00 -17.77
C MET A 358 -8.27 10.10 -17.28
N ILE A 359 -8.08 10.06 -15.97
CA ILE A 359 -6.75 9.96 -15.38
C ILE A 359 -6.13 8.57 -15.64
N ASN A 360 -4.80 8.51 -15.58
CA ASN A 360 -4.12 7.24 -15.36
C ASN A 360 -3.89 7.08 -13.84
N PRO A 361 -4.49 6.09 -13.17
CA PRO A 361 -4.44 5.97 -11.72
C PRO A 361 -3.01 5.77 -11.18
N ALA A 362 -2.14 5.04 -11.90
CA ALA A 362 -0.75 4.83 -11.48
C ALA A 362 0.05 6.14 -11.52
N ASN A 363 -0.09 6.91 -12.61
CA ASN A 363 0.57 8.21 -12.74
C ASN A 363 0.05 9.22 -11.70
N MET A 364 -1.26 9.19 -11.41
CA MET A 364 -1.86 10.06 -10.40
C MET A 364 -1.35 9.73 -9.00
N LYS A 365 -1.30 8.45 -8.62
CA LYS A 365 -0.72 8.01 -7.35
C LYS A 365 0.75 8.43 -7.23
N LYS A 366 1.54 8.27 -8.29
CA LYS A 366 2.93 8.69 -8.35
C LYS A 366 3.07 10.20 -8.14
N LEU A 367 2.29 11.01 -8.87
CA LEU A 367 2.27 12.46 -8.72
C LEU A 367 1.95 12.89 -7.28
N ILE A 368 0.94 12.26 -6.66
CA ILE A 368 0.52 12.59 -5.29
C ILE A 368 1.65 12.29 -4.29
N VAL A 369 2.24 11.08 -4.35
CA VAL A 369 3.25 10.68 -3.35
C VAL A 369 4.61 11.36 -3.56
N GLU A 370 4.89 11.87 -4.76
CA GLU A 370 6.09 12.65 -5.08
C GLU A 370 5.95 14.14 -4.73
N ASP A 371 4.73 14.62 -4.49
CA ASP A 371 4.53 15.99 -4.01
C ASP A 371 5.13 16.16 -2.61
N LYS A 372 5.85 17.28 -2.42
CA LYS A 372 6.55 17.60 -1.16
C LYS A 372 5.65 17.72 0.06
N SER A 373 4.36 18.06 -0.13
CA SER A 373 3.38 18.17 0.97
C SER A 373 2.91 16.79 1.45
N ILE A 374 2.98 15.79 0.59
CA ILE A 374 2.66 14.39 0.90
C ILE A 374 3.95 13.66 1.25
N GLY A 375 4.85 13.53 0.30
CA GLY A 375 6.14 12.86 0.43
C GLY A 375 6.06 11.35 0.61
N ARG A 376 7.08 10.66 0.19
CA ARG A 376 7.36 9.30 0.64
C ARG A 376 7.82 9.37 2.10
N TYR A 377 7.85 8.27 2.79
CA TYR A 377 8.19 8.23 4.24
C TYR A 377 9.55 8.85 4.58
N TYR A 378 10.48 8.89 3.60
CA TYR A 378 11.83 9.45 3.76
C TYR A 378 12.03 10.69 2.89
#